data_72c8af2debba0981e2cefcd394c482e5
#
_entry.id   72c8af2debba0981e2cefcd394c482e5
#
_cell.length_a   1.000
_cell.length_b   1.000
_cell.length_c   1.000
_cell.angle_alpha   90.00
_cell.angle_beta   90.00
_cell.angle_gamma   90.00
#
_symmetry.space_group_name_H-M   'P 1'
#
loop_
_entity.id
_entity.type
_entity.pdbx_description
1 polymer ?
#
loop_
_entity_poly.entity_id
_entity_poly.type
_entity_poly.pdbx_seq_one_letter_code
_entity_poly.pdbx_strand_id
1 'polypeptide(L)'
;MYVDFLVPESTAQSILAVVEASLSPEGYQKALAAMRVNHFLGEVCKLPNILNKYSYNFLLFGTPSASATSPWGWLLYGHHLDISCFYKGTQVIMSPSFTGAEPNIIDEGEWKGTKILHKEGSLGWKLMQSLSHEQQQKAQIFKEMRDEGMKQVYGNSNNDETKRDELITDTWGPDDQRHRCGAFRDNRIVPYEGVQVSSFDSSQKELILSICQEFLLYHPTKARQLKLEQIKQHINETYFCWIGGFGEDDAFYFRIQSPVILVEFDHHSGVFLTNKEPAKYHTHTIVRTPNAGDYGQAIREGNEKLE
;
A
#
# COMPACT_ATOMS: atom_id res chain seq x y z
N MET A 1 -13.03 -19.40 -9.36
CA MET A 1 -14.20 -19.29 -10.30
C MET A 1 -14.73 -17.87 -10.12
N TYR A 2 -14.30 -16.95 -10.99
CA TYR A 2 -14.81 -15.58 -10.99
C TYR A 2 -16.20 -15.63 -11.61
N VAL A 3 -17.21 -15.35 -10.80
CA VAL A 3 -18.57 -15.19 -11.30
C VAL A 3 -18.70 -13.75 -11.74
N ASP A 4 -18.78 -13.52 -13.05
CA ASP A 4 -19.09 -12.22 -13.65
C ASP A 4 -20.50 -11.79 -13.24
N PHE A 5 -20.63 -11.19 -12.08
CA PHE A 5 -21.79 -10.34 -11.81
C PHE A 5 -21.47 -8.96 -12.39
N LEU A 6 -21.73 -8.79 -13.66
CA LEU A 6 -21.77 -7.46 -14.26
C LEU A 6 -22.93 -6.71 -13.62
N VAL A 7 -22.59 -5.88 -12.64
CA VAL A 7 -23.57 -4.94 -12.08
C VAL A 7 -23.96 -3.92 -13.16
N PRO A 8 -25.22 -3.46 -13.20
CA PRO A 8 -25.62 -2.39 -14.11
C PRO A 8 -24.73 -1.16 -13.94
N GLU A 9 -24.49 -0.43 -15.02
CA GLU A 9 -23.68 0.81 -15.01
C GLU A 9 -24.16 1.80 -13.90
N SER A 10 -25.48 1.91 -13.69
CA SER A 10 -26.07 2.73 -12.63
C SER A 10 -25.61 2.30 -11.22
N THR A 11 -25.44 1.01 -11.00
CA THR A 11 -24.92 0.47 -9.73
C THR A 11 -23.45 0.80 -9.57
N ALA A 12 -22.63 0.64 -10.61
CA ALA A 12 -21.24 1.01 -10.61
C ALA A 12 -21.05 2.51 -10.30
N GLN A 13 -21.87 3.37 -10.91
CA GLN A 13 -21.84 4.81 -10.64
C GLN A 13 -22.26 5.14 -9.20
N SER A 14 -23.22 4.43 -8.63
CA SER A 14 -23.63 4.61 -7.23
C SER A 14 -22.50 4.20 -6.27
N ILE A 15 -21.78 3.12 -6.56
CA ILE A 15 -20.60 2.69 -5.80
C ILE A 15 -19.51 3.76 -5.89
N LEU A 16 -19.18 4.24 -7.08
CA LEU A 16 -18.18 5.28 -7.28
C LEU A 16 -18.55 6.58 -6.55
N ALA A 17 -19.83 6.94 -6.48
CA ALA A 17 -20.27 8.09 -5.70
C ALA A 17 -20.01 7.94 -4.19
N VAL A 18 -20.17 6.73 -3.62
CA VAL A 18 -19.80 6.44 -2.23
C VAL A 18 -18.29 6.57 -2.03
N VAL A 19 -17.52 6.01 -2.95
CA VAL A 19 -16.05 6.08 -2.91
C VAL A 19 -15.58 7.54 -3.01
N GLU A 20 -16.11 8.32 -3.96
CA GLU A 20 -15.79 9.74 -4.13
C GLU A 20 -16.10 10.56 -2.87
N ALA A 21 -17.27 10.36 -2.28
CA ALA A 21 -17.66 11.04 -1.04
C ALA A 21 -16.79 10.68 0.17
N SER A 22 -16.13 9.52 0.12
CA SER A 22 -15.31 9.01 1.21
C SER A 22 -13.83 9.42 1.12
N LEU A 23 -13.34 9.74 -0.08
CA LEU A 23 -11.93 10.02 -0.34
C LEU A 23 -11.66 11.53 -0.46
N SER A 24 -10.39 11.92 -0.42
CA SER A 24 -10.01 13.24 -0.91
C SER A 24 -10.17 13.30 -2.43
N PRO A 25 -10.29 14.51 -3.05
CA PRO A 25 -10.36 14.63 -4.50
C PRO A 25 -9.17 13.97 -5.19
N GLU A 26 -7.96 14.16 -4.68
CA GLU A 26 -6.73 13.56 -5.22
C GLU A 26 -6.74 12.02 -5.03
N GLY A 27 -7.21 11.54 -3.89
CA GLY A 27 -7.35 10.11 -3.61
C GLY A 27 -8.35 9.43 -4.54
N TYR A 28 -9.47 10.08 -4.81
CA TYR A 28 -10.44 9.57 -5.79
C TYR A 28 -9.84 9.50 -7.19
N GLN A 29 -9.11 10.53 -7.64
CA GLN A 29 -8.41 10.48 -8.92
C GLN A 29 -7.34 9.39 -8.97
N LYS A 30 -6.64 9.14 -7.86
CA LYS A 30 -5.68 8.01 -7.76
C LYS A 30 -6.40 6.65 -7.90
N ALA A 31 -7.55 6.46 -7.25
CA ALA A 31 -8.34 5.24 -7.40
C ALA A 31 -8.81 5.04 -8.85
N LEU A 32 -9.35 6.09 -9.49
CA LEU A 32 -9.74 6.04 -10.90
C LEU A 32 -8.54 5.76 -11.82
N ALA A 33 -7.37 6.30 -11.53
CA ALA A 33 -6.16 6.03 -12.31
C ALA A 33 -5.76 4.55 -12.22
N ALA A 34 -5.84 3.93 -11.03
CA ALA A 34 -5.60 2.50 -10.86
C ALA A 34 -6.60 1.65 -11.68
N MET A 35 -7.89 2.01 -11.65
CA MET A 35 -8.93 1.32 -12.43
C MET A 35 -8.71 1.46 -13.94
N ARG A 36 -8.26 2.64 -14.42
CA ARG A 36 -7.91 2.88 -15.83
C ARG A 36 -6.68 2.08 -16.27
N VAL A 37 -5.65 2.01 -15.41
CA VAL A 37 -4.46 1.20 -15.67
C VAL A 37 -4.82 -0.28 -15.75
N ASN A 38 -5.69 -0.78 -14.86
CA ASN A 38 -6.19 -2.15 -14.94
C ASN A 38 -6.94 -2.44 -16.24
N HIS A 39 -7.74 -1.47 -16.71
CA HIS A 39 -8.41 -1.59 -18.02
C HIS A 39 -7.40 -1.64 -19.17
N PHE A 40 -6.43 -0.73 -19.18
CA PHE A 40 -5.37 -0.67 -20.18
C PHE A 40 -4.55 -1.97 -20.22
N LEU A 41 -4.20 -2.53 -19.06
CA LEU A 41 -3.56 -3.84 -18.98
C LEU A 41 -4.41 -4.94 -19.66
N GLY A 42 -5.73 -4.91 -19.43
CA GLY A 42 -6.66 -5.83 -20.08
C GLY A 42 -6.67 -5.72 -21.61
N GLU A 43 -6.56 -4.52 -22.15
CA GLU A 43 -6.42 -4.28 -23.60
C GLU A 43 -5.09 -4.84 -24.11
N VAL A 44 -3.96 -4.50 -23.46
CA VAL A 44 -2.61 -4.96 -23.82
C VAL A 44 -2.52 -6.49 -23.81
N CYS A 45 -3.05 -7.12 -22.77
CA CYS A 45 -3.02 -8.58 -22.61
C CYS A 45 -4.14 -9.31 -23.35
N LYS A 46 -5.07 -8.59 -24.02
CA LYS A 46 -6.26 -9.14 -24.67
C LYS A 46 -7.16 -9.92 -23.69
N LEU A 47 -7.32 -9.43 -22.50
CA LEU A 47 -8.13 -10.00 -21.40
C LEU A 47 -9.18 -8.99 -20.88
N PRO A 48 -9.95 -8.27 -21.75
CA PRO A 48 -10.86 -7.20 -21.30
C PRO A 48 -12.02 -7.70 -20.43
N ASN A 49 -12.34 -8.98 -20.48
CA ASN A 49 -13.37 -9.59 -19.62
C ASN A 49 -12.89 -9.86 -18.20
N ILE A 50 -11.57 -9.87 -17.96
CA ILE A 50 -10.96 -10.13 -16.65
C ILE A 50 -10.43 -8.82 -16.07
N LEU A 51 -9.73 -8.04 -16.88
CA LEU A 51 -9.08 -6.78 -16.49
C LEU A 51 -9.79 -5.63 -17.20
N ASN A 52 -10.62 -4.93 -16.46
CA ASN A 52 -11.32 -3.73 -16.97
C ASN A 52 -11.54 -2.71 -15.83
N LYS A 53 -12.01 -1.51 -16.17
CA LYS A 53 -12.21 -0.42 -15.21
C LYS A 53 -13.24 -0.73 -14.11
N TYR A 54 -14.03 -1.80 -14.26
CA TYR A 54 -15.07 -2.20 -13.30
C TYR A 54 -14.89 -3.63 -12.77
N SER A 55 -13.76 -4.30 -13.05
CA SER A 55 -13.48 -5.64 -12.51
C SER A 55 -13.03 -5.57 -11.04
N TYR A 56 -13.90 -5.01 -10.21
CA TYR A 56 -13.69 -4.83 -8.77
C TYR A 56 -14.91 -5.32 -7.99
N ASN A 57 -14.67 -5.70 -6.74
CA ASN A 57 -15.70 -6.05 -5.78
C ASN A 57 -15.92 -4.88 -4.83
N PHE A 58 -17.16 -4.65 -4.45
CA PHE A 58 -17.52 -3.66 -3.42
C PHE A 58 -18.36 -4.30 -2.34
N LEU A 59 -17.94 -4.16 -1.10
CA LEU A 59 -18.66 -4.61 0.08
C LEU A 59 -19.02 -3.41 0.95
N LEU A 60 -20.26 -3.31 1.37
CA LEU A 60 -20.75 -2.36 2.36
C LEU A 60 -21.16 -3.15 3.60
N PHE A 61 -20.67 -2.76 4.77
CA PHE A 61 -21.00 -3.40 6.04
C PHE A 61 -21.44 -2.36 7.07
N GLY A 62 -22.34 -2.79 7.95
CA GLY A 62 -23.03 -1.89 8.86
C GLY A 62 -24.07 -1.01 8.15
N THR A 63 -24.54 0.00 8.84
CA THR A 63 -25.48 1.00 8.29
C THR A 63 -24.80 2.36 8.31
N PRO A 64 -24.65 3.04 7.16
CA PRO A 64 -24.09 4.38 7.11
C PRO A 64 -24.76 5.32 8.11
N SER A 65 -23.99 5.85 9.04
CA SER A 65 -24.48 6.66 10.15
C SER A 65 -23.37 7.56 10.69
N ALA A 66 -23.75 8.74 11.16
CA ALA A 66 -22.87 9.62 11.94
C ALA A 66 -22.81 9.24 13.43
N SER A 67 -23.53 8.20 13.87
CA SER A 67 -23.55 7.74 15.25
C SER A 67 -22.18 7.20 15.67
N ALA A 68 -21.71 7.61 16.84
CA ALA A 68 -20.49 7.09 17.45
C ALA A 68 -20.61 5.62 17.91
N THR A 69 -21.84 5.10 18.02
CA THR A 69 -22.14 3.74 18.49
C THR A 69 -22.48 2.76 17.37
N SER A 70 -22.66 3.24 16.15
CA SER A 70 -23.04 2.42 14.98
C SER A 70 -21.92 2.48 13.94
N PRO A 71 -20.88 1.64 14.06
CA PRO A 71 -19.81 1.61 13.08
C PRO A 71 -20.31 1.05 11.75
N TRP A 72 -19.74 1.54 10.67
CA TRP A 72 -19.98 1.06 9.31
C TRP A 72 -18.73 1.23 8.45
N GLY A 73 -18.73 0.67 7.29
CA GLY A 73 -17.60 0.81 6.39
C GLY A 73 -17.82 0.15 5.04
N TRP A 74 -16.81 0.22 4.21
CA TRP A 74 -16.82 -0.42 2.90
C TRP A 74 -15.42 -0.90 2.50
N LEU A 75 -15.39 -1.85 1.60
CA LEU A 75 -14.20 -2.34 0.92
C LEU A 75 -14.43 -2.23 -0.58
N LEU A 76 -13.44 -1.69 -1.30
CA LEU A 76 -13.35 -1.76 -2.75
C LEU A 76 -12.05 -2.49 -3.08
N TYR A 77 -12.15 -3.66 -3.72
CA TYR A 77 -10.96 -4.47 -3.97
C TYR A 77 -11.02 -5.25 -5.29
N GLY A 78 -9.88 -5.45 -5.88
CA GLY A 78 -9.66 -6.19 -7.10
C GLY A 78 -8.18 -6.21 -7.47
N HIS A 79 -7.89 -6.43 -8.75
CA HIS A 79 -6.52 -6.39 -9.22
C HIS A 79 -5.92 -4.98 -9.06
N HIS A 80 -4.81 -4.88 -8.36
CA HIS A 80 -4.04 -3.65 -8.14
C HIS A 80 -4.76 -2.51 -7.37
N LEU A 81 -5.91 -2.77 -6.77
CA LEU A 81 -6.56 -1.80 -5.91
C LEU A 81 -7.30 -2.50 -4.78
N ASP A 82 -7.00 -2.12 -3.55
CA ASP A 82 -7.74 -2.49 -2.35
C ASP A 82 -7.79 -1.29 -1.42
N ILE A 83 -8.99 -0.81 -1.13
CA ILE A 83 -9.23 0.29 -0.20
C ILE A 83 -10.22 -0.16 0.85
N SER A 84 -9.76 -0.21 2.10
CA SER A 84 -10.58 -0.43 3.27
C SER A 84 -10.93 0.90 3.91
N CYS A 85 -12.19 1.13 4.19
CA CYS A 85 -12.66 2.34 4.84
C CYS A 85 -13.64 1.99 5.96
N PHE A 86 -13.33 2.39 7.20
CA PHE A 86 -14.13 2.13 8.38
C PHE A 86 -14.42 3.43 9.11
N TYR A 87 -15.69 3.63 9.47
CA TYR A 87 -16.18 4.80 10.19
C TYR A 87 -16.76 4.43 11.55
N LYS A 88 -16.49 5.28 12.56
CA LYS A 88 -17.17 5.28 13.85
C LYS A 88 -17.39 6.74 14.30
N GLY A 89 -18.60 7.24 14.13
CA GLY A 89 -18.89 8.64 14.31
C GLY A 89 -18.11 9.52 13.33
N THR A 90 -17.25 10.39 13.85
CA THR A 90 -16.38 11.28 13.07
C THR A 90 -14.99 10.72 12.84
N GLN A 91 -14.70 9.52 13.33
CA GLN A 91 -13.42 8.87 13.16
C GLN A 91 -13.43 8.00 11.91
N VAL A 92 -12.29 7.94 11.19
CA VAL A 92 -12.09 7.13 10.01
C VAL A 92 -10.74 6.41 10.05
N ILE A 93 -10.74 5.13 9.72
CA ILE A 93 -9.55 4.33 9.45
C ILE A 93 -9.61 3.88 8.00
N MET A 94 -8.55 4.16 7.23
CA MET A 94 -8.42 3.80 5.82
C MET A 94 -7.17 2.92 5.64
N SER A 95 -7.19 1.78 6.32
CA SER A 95 -6.15 0.76 6.24
C SER A 95 -6.70 -0.64 6.55
N PRO A 96 -6.13 -1.69 5.94
CA PRO A 96 -5.08 -1.56 4.94
C PRO A 96 -5.57 -0.88 3.68
N SER A 97 -4.67 -0.26 2.92
CA SER A 97 -4.92 0.10 1.54
C SER A 97 -3.75 -0.35 0.67
N PHE A 98 -4.06 -0.94 -0.46
CA PHE A 98 -3.10 -1.40 -1.45
C PHE A 98 -3.39 -0.72 -2.78
N THR A 99 -2.32 -0.30 -3.47
CA THR A 99 -2.40 0.19 -4.84
C THR A 99 -1.22 -0.35 -5.62
N GLY A 100 -1.50 -1.00 -6.73
CA GLY A 100 -0.51 -1.46 -7.68
C GLY A 100 -0.76 -0.90 -9.07
N ALA A 101 0.20 -1.12 -9.96
CA ALA A 101 0.09 -0.74 -11.36
C ALA A 101 1.03 -1.57 -12.23
N GLU A 102 0.51 -2.16 -13.30
CA GLU A 102 1.24 -2.87 -14.35
C GLU A 102 0.55 -2.60 -15.70
N PRO A 103 1.11 -1.73 -16.57
CA PRO A 103 2.19 -0.78 -16.30
C PRO A 103 1.73 0.41 -15.45
N ASN A 104 2.67 1.20 -14.94
CA ASN A 104 2.36 2.40 -14.16
C ASN A 104 2.19 3.69 -15.00
N ILE A 105 2.18 3.55 -16.33
CA ILE A 105 1.90 4.60 -17.31
C ILE A 105 1.00 4.03 -18.40
N ILE A 106 -0.04 4.78 -18.77
CA ILE A 106 -0.82 4.53 -19.98
C ILE A 106 -0.21 5.35 -21.11
N ASP A 107 0.36 4.69 -22.11
CA ASP A 107 1.10 5.33 -23.20
C ASP A 107 0.31 5.45 -24.51
N GLU A 108 -0.87 4.83 -24.58
CA GLU A 108 -1.79 4.92 -25.71
C GLU A 108 -3.27 4.92 -25.28
N GLY A 109 -4.18 5.05 -26.23
CA GLY A 109 -5.62 4.96 -26.00
C GLY A 109 -6.25 6.17 -25.32
N GLU A 110 -7.49 5.95 -24.79
CA GLU A 110 -8.35 7.01 -24.23
C GLU A 110 -7.71 7.76 -23.06
N TRP A 111 -6.96 7.05 -22.21
CA TRP A 111 -6.37 7.62 -21.00
C TRP A 111 -4.86 7.83 -21.10
N LYS A 112 -4.34 7.95 -22.33
CA LYS A 112 -2.92 8.23 -22.57
C LYS A 112 -2.40 9.37 -21.69
N GLY A 113 -1.24 9.16 -21.08
CA GLY A 113 -0.60 10.12 -20.18
C GLY A 113 -0.95 9.94 -18.70
N THR A 114 -1.89 9.03 -18.37
CA THR A 114 -2.13 8.65 -16.96
C THR A 114 -0.88 8.02 -16.39
N LYS A 115 -0.45 8.54 -15.23
CA LYS A 115 0.68 8.02 -14.46
C LYS A 115 0.25 7.79 -13.02
N ILE A 116 0.67 6.68 -12.43
CA ILE A 116 0.33 6.32 -11.05
C ILE A 116 1.57 5.82 -10.30
N LEU A 117 1.65 6.11 -9.00
CA LEU A 117 2.71 5.69 -8.08
C LEU A 117 4.13 6.24 -8.38
N HIS A 118 4.24 7.16 -9.34
CA HIS A 118 5.51 7.78 -9.71
C HIS A 118 6.07 8.72 -8.63
N LYS A 119 5.20 9.43 -7.93
CA LYS A 119 5.62 10.36 -6.87
C LYS A 119 6.15 9.59 -5.66
N GLU A 120 5.46 8.54 -5.25
CA GLU A 120 5.86 7.67 -4.16
C GLU A 120 7.26 7.11 -4.42
N GLY A 121 7.47 6.53 -5.60
CA GLY A 121 8.77 5.99 -6.00
C GLY A 121 9.86 7.06 -6.09
N SER A 122 9.59 8.18 -6.77
CA SER A 122 10.57 9.26 -6.96
C SER A 122 10.98 9.94 -5.65
N LEU A 123 10.04 10.14 -4.73
CA LEU A 123 10.33 10.71 -3.42
C LEU A 123 11.13 9.73 -2.54
N GLY A 124 10.80 8.44 -2.57
CA GLY A 124 11.59 7.41 -1.88
C GLY A 124 13.02 7.36 -2.38
N TRP A 125 13.21 7.35 -3.71
CA TRP A 125 14.53 7.40 -4.32
C TRP A 125 15.28 8.69 -3.96
N LYS A 126 14.64 9.84 -4.04
CA LYS A 126 15.22 11.13 -3.66
C LYS A 126 15.65 11.15 -2.18
N LEU A 127 14.87 10.55 -1.29
CA LEU A 127 15.25 10.40 0.11
C LEU A 127 16.52 9.56 0.22
N MET A 128 16.56 8.38 -0.40
CA MET A 128 17.74 7.50 -0.36
C MET A 128 18.98 8.18 -0.90
N GLN A 129 18.87 8.97 -2.00
CA GLN A 129 19.98 9.75 -2.56
C GLN A 129 20.46 10.87 -1.64
N SER A 130 19.59 11.43 -0.80
CA SER A 130 19.93 12.52 0.12
C SER A 130 20.66 12.05 1.38
N LEU A 131 20.64 10.75 1.66
CA LEU A 131 21.27 10.18 2.84
C LEU A 131 22.80 10.19 2.75
N SER A 132 23.48 10.41 3.88
CA SER A 132 24.92 10.19 3.96
C SER A 132 25.26 8.71 3.72
N HIS A 133 26.50 8.42 3.34
CA HIS A 133 26.96 7.04 3.11
C HIS A 133 26.68 6.12 4.31
N GLU A 134 26.89 6.58 5.53
CA GLU A 134 26.59 5.83 6.75
C GLU A 134 25.08 5.57 6.91
N GLN A 135 24.25 6.56 6.62
CA GLN A 135 22.79 6.41 6.66
C GLN A 135 22.29 5.46 5.57
N GLN A 136 22.85 5.55 4.34
CA GLN A 136 22.54 4.62 3.23
C GLN A 136 22.87 3.18 3.60
N GLN A 137 24.06 2.94 4.20
CA GLN A 137 24.45 1.59 4.64
C GLN A 137 23.51 1.02 5.70
N LYS A 138 23.01 1.87 6.62
CA LYS A 138 22.02 1.45 7.62
C LYS A 138 20.63 1.24 7.03
N ALA A 139 20.23 2.08 6.07
CA ALA A 139 18.93 1.97 5.40
C ALA A 139 18.85 0.72 4.52
N GLN A 140 19.90 0.40 3.78
CA GLN A 140 19.94 -0.72 2.83
C GLN A 140 20.12 -2.05 3.58
N ILE A 141 19.01 -2.69 3.88
CA ILE A 141 19.00 -3.97 4.61
C ILE A 141 19.38 -5.16 3.72
N PHE A 142 19.13 -5.07 2.40
CA PHE A 142 19.60 -6.02 1.38
C PHE A 142 19.99 -5.26 0.10
N LYS A 143 21.07 -5.73 -0.55
CA LYS A 143 21.62 -5.08 -1.75
C LYS A 143 20.86 -5.40 -3.01
N GLU A 144 20.20 -6.53 -3.06
CA GLU A 144 19.48 -7.03 -4.22
C GLU A 144 18.00 -7.26 -3.90
N MET A 145 17.13 -7.07 -4.89
CA MET A 145 15.69 -7.28 -4.74
C MET A 145 15.34 -8.76 -4.50
N ARG A 146 16.22 -9.68 -4.88
CA ARG A 146 16.11 -11.13 -4.65
C ARG A 146 17.34 -11.65 -3.93
N ASP A 147 17.70 -11.01 -2.83
CA ASP A 147 18.84 -11.40 -2.02
C ASP A 147 18.58 -12.76 -1.34
N GLU A 148 19.51 -13.68 -1.48
CA GLU A 148 19.41 -15.02 -0.87
C GLU A 148 19.35 -14.97 0.66
N GLY A 149 19.95 -13.95 1.27
CA GLY A 149 19.87 -13.71 2.71
C GLY A 149 18.46 -13.45 3.23
N MET A 150 17.54 -12.98 2.36
CA MET A 150 16.13 -12.81 2.75
C MET A 150 15.49 -14.12 3.17
N LYS A 151 15.82 -15.24 2.52
CA LYS A 151 15.31 -16.56 2.87
C LYS A 151 15.70 -16.99 4.28
N GLN A 152 16.88 -16.55 4.75
CA GLN A 152 17.36 -16.87 6.10
C GLN A 152 16.68 -16.02 7.17
N VAL A 153 16.34 -14.77 6.85
CA VAL A 153 15.75 -13.82 7.80
C VAL A 153 14.23 -13.95 7.86
N TYR A 154 13.59 -14.22 6.74
CA TYR A 154 12.14 -14.22 6.58
C TYR A 154 11.58 -15.58 6.19
N GLY A 155 12.47 -16.48 5.76
CA GLY A 155 12.12 -17.72 5.15
C GLY A 155 11.90 -18.85 6.12
N ASN A 156 11.15 -19.76 5.62
CA ASN A 156 11.06 -21.15 5.99
C ASN A 156 10.99 -21.46 7.47
N SER A 157 9.91 -21.15 8.09
CA SER A 157 9.37 -22.06 9.08
C SER A 157 8.88 -23.33 8.36
N ASN A 158 9.80 -23.99 7.65
CA ASN A 158 9.51 -25.26 7.03
C ASN A 158 9.11 -26.26 8.10
N ASN A 159 7.92 -26.82 7.98
CA ASN A 159 7.46 -28.07 8.57
C ASN A 159 7.11 -28.11 10.06
N ASP A 160 6.78 -27.01 10.68
CA ASP A 160 6.09 -27.09 11.98
C ASP A 160 4.58 -26.93 11.76
N GLU A 161 3.87 -28.07 11.68
CA GLU A 161 2.42 -28.13 11.51
C GLU A 161 1.65 -27.46 12.66
N THR A 162 2.32 -27.12 13.76
CA THR A 162 1.72 -26.42 14.90
C THR A 162 1.61 -24.91 14.68
N LYS A 163 2.28 -24.37 13.64
CA LYS A 163 2.31 -22.95 13.30
C LYS A 163 1.46 -22.66 12.06
N ARG A 164 0.20 -23.04 12.08
CA ARG A 164 -0.74 -22.86 10.95
C ARG A 164 -0.89 -21.44 10.47
N ASP A 165 -0.60 -20.44 11.31
CA ASP A 165 -0.59 -19.02 10.91
C ASP A 165 0.66 -18.65 10.07
N GLU A 166 1.69 -19.51 10.04
CA GLU A 166 2.87 -19.41 9.19
C GLU A 166 2.71 -20.16 7.85
N LEU A 167 1.69 -21.02 7.72
CA LEU A 167 1.42 -21.85 6.52
C LEU A 167 1.02 -21.04 5.28
N ILE A 168 0.69 -19.79 5.45
CA ILE A 168 0.38 -18.89 4.33
C ILE A 168 1.67 -18.51 3.57
N THR A 169 2.83 -18.75 4.15
CA THR A 169 4.13 -18.49 3.51
C THR A 169 4.44 -19.44 2.36
N ASP A 170 3.90 -20.64 2.30
CA ASP A 170 4.16 -21.60 1.22
C ASP A 170 3.41 -21.27 -0.09
N THR A 171 2.36 -20.46 0.00
CA THR A 171 1.63 -19.95 -1.18
C THR A 171 2.14 -18.61 -1.67
N TRP A 172 3.12 -18.07 -0.99
CA TRP A 172 3.65 -16.75 -1.18
C TRP A 172 4.85 -16.76 -2.12
N GLY A 173 4.72 -16.12 -3.27
CA GLY A 173 5.79 -16.04 -4.24
C GLY A 173 7.01 -15.27 -3.68
N PRO A 174 8.23 -15.59 -4.12
CA PRO A 174 9.43 -14.84 -3.72
C PRO A 174 9.30 -13.34 -3.93
N ASP A 175 8.44 -12.91 -4.83
CA ASP A 175 8.26 -11.52 -5.19
C ASP A 175 7.37 -10.76 -4.20
N ASP A 176 6.44 -11.44 -3.53
CA ASP A 176 5.59 -10.84 -2.48
C ASP A 176 6.34 -10.61 -1.16
N GLN A 177 7.54 -11.14 -1.05
CA GLN A 177 8.33 -11.13 0.20
C GLN A 177 8.79 -9.76 0.63
N ARG A 178 8.80 -8.81 -0.27
CA ARG A 178 9.24 -7.46 0.03
C ARG A 178 8.24 -6.71 0.86
N HIS A 179 6.96 -6.93 0.61
CA HIS A 179 5.90 -6.42 1.47
C HIS A 179 5.78 -7.27 2.75
N ARG A 180 6.67 -7.04 3.72
CA ARG A 180 6.66 -7.76 5.00
C ARG A 180 5.35 -7.65 5.75
N CYS A 181 4.63 -6.56 5.50
CA CYS A 181 3.32 -6.29 6.08
C CYS A 181 2.21 -6.43 5.05
N GLY A 182 2.47 -7.13 3.96
CA GLY A 182 1.53 -7.36 2.87
C GLY A 182 0.43 -8.34 3.21
N ALA A 183 -0.19 -8.88 2.16
CA ALA A 183 -1.28 -9.82 2.27
C ALA A 183 -0.96 -10.99 3.21
N PHE A 184 -1.99 -11.51 3.87
CA PHE A 184 -1.93 -12.69 4.72
C PHE A 184 -1.07 -12.55 6.00
N ARG A 185 -0.60 -11.35 6.35
CA ARG A 185 0.17 -11.14 7.57
C ARG A 185 -0.51 -10.17 8.51
N ASP A 186 -0.55 -10.56 9.79
CA ASP A 186 -0.86 -9.65 10.88
C ASP A 186 0.31 -8.65 11.06
N ASN A 187 0.01 -7.38 11.25
CA ASN A 187 1.01 -6.34 11.45
C ASN A 187 1.33 -6.05 12.92
N ARG A 188 0.92 -6.91 13.86
CA ARG A 188 1.17 -6.71 15.30
C ARG A 188 2.65 -6.67 15.63
N ILE A 189 3.41 -7.55 14.97
CA ILE A 189 4.84 -7.68 15.20
C ILE A 189 5.56 -7.54 13.87
N VAL A 190 5.96 -6.30 13.55
CA VAL A 190 6.83 -6.00 12.41
C VAL A 190 8.08 -5.34 12.97
N PRO A 191 9.25 -5.98 12.86
CA PRO A 191 10.49 -5.40 13.38
C PRO A 191 10.80 -4.06 12.71
N TYR A 192 11.25 -3.10 13.51
CA TYR A 192 11.83 -1.87 12.99
C TYR A 192 13.19 -2.18 12.36
N GLU A 193 13.38 -1.80 11.11
CA GLU A 193 14.59 -2.08 10.33
C GLU A 193 15.10 -0.84 9.62
N GLY A 194 16.38 -0.83 9.30
CA GLY A 194 17.03 0.25 8.59
C GLY A 194 17.53 1.36 9.50
N VAL A 195 17.48 2.61 9.02
CA VAL A 195 17.99 3.79 9.70
C VAL A 195 16.88 4.53 10.44
N GLN A 196 17.14 4.92 11.67
CA GLN A 196 16.21 5.73 12.44
C GLN A 196 16.22 7.19 11.97
N VAL A 197 15.05 7.74 11.73
CA VAL A 197 14.85 9.11 11.21
C VAL A 197 15.29 10.20 12.19
N SER A 198 15.50 9.87 13.48
CA SER A 198 16.12 10.80 14.46
C SER A 198 17.50 11.29 14.01
N SER A 199 18.24 10.51 13.20
CA SER A 199 19.55 10.86 12.64
C SER A 199 19.48 11.73 11.38
N PHE A 200 18.29 12.02 10.87
CA PHE A 200 18.08 12.78 9.64
C PHE A 200 18.11 14.28 9.91
N ASP A 201 18.56 15.03 8.92
CA ASP A 201 18.40 16.49 8.94
C ASP A 201 16.95 16.92 8.66
N SER A 202 16.70 18.22 8.73
CA SER A 202 15.36 18.78 8.53
C SER A 202 14.81 18.52 7.12
N SER A 203 15.65 18.57 6.09
CA SER A 203 15.23 18.36 4.71
C SER A 203 14.86 16.90 4.43
N GLN A 204 15.61 15.97 5.02
CA GLN A 204 15.34 14.54 4.96
C GLN A 204 14.05 14.17 5.73
N LYS A 205 13.79 14.80 6.89
CA LYS A 205 12.53 14.64 7.63
C LYS A 205 11.33 15.17 6.85
N GLU A 206 11.47 16.29 6.14
CA GLU A 206 10.43 16.79 5.25
C GLU A 206 10.16 15.85 4.06
N LEU A 207 11.16 15.14 3.55
CA LEU A 207 10.96 14.11 2.54
C LEU A 207 10.16 12.92 3.10
N ILE A 208 10.43 12.46 4.33
CA ILE A 208 9.60 11.42 5.00
C ILE A 208 8.13 11.86 5.06
N LEU A 209 7.86 13.09 5.50
CA LEU A 209 6.49 13.62 5.57
C LEU A 209 5.84 13.72 4.19
N SER A 210 6.61 14.14 3.17
CA SER A 210 6.14 14.23 1.78
C SER A 210 5.80 12.87 1.20
N ILE A 211 6.60 11.84 1.49
CA ILE A 211 6.31 10.45 1.10
C ILE A 211 5.02 10.00 1.79
N CYS A 212 4.92 10.14 3.10
CA CYS A 212 3.71 9.74 3.84
C CYS A 212 2.46 10.46 3.32
N GLN A 213 2.56 11.73 2.91
CA GLN A 213 1.46 12.48 2.30
C GLN A 213 0.93 11.83 1.01
N GLU A 214 1.81 11.36 0.11
CA GLU A 214 1.40 10.68 -1.12
C GLU A 214 0.73 9.32 -0.83
N PHE A 215 1.20 8.59 0.16
CA PHE A 215 0.56 7.34 0.59
C PHE A 215 -0.81 7.56 1.24
N LEU A 216 -1.04 8.70 1.87
CA LEU A 216 -2.28 9.04 2.57
C LEU A 216 -3.31 9.75 1.69
N LEU A 217 -3.14 9.79 0.36
CA LEU A 217 -4.06 10.51 -0.53
C LEU A 217 -5.51 10.02 -0.44
N TYR A 218 -5.74 8.75 -0.15
CA TYR A 218 -7.10 8.23 0.03
C TYR A 218 -7.84 8.87 1.21
N HIS A 219 -7.15 9.28 2.26
CA HIS A 219 -7.79 9.90 3.41
C HIS A 219 -8.48 11.22 3.03
N PRO A 220 -9.69 11.49 3.56
CA PRO A 220 -10.29 12.83 3.49
C PRO A 220 -9.28 13.89 3.95
N THR A 221 -9.28 15.05 3.31
CA THR A 221 -8.24 16.08 3.49
C THR A 221 -7.94 16.40 4.96
N LYS A 222 -8.98 16.57 5.78
CA LYS A 222 -8.82 16.85 7.21
C LYS A 222 -8.21 15.66 7.98
N ALA A 223 -8.66 14.45 7.69
CA ALA A 223 -8.13 13.23 8.31
C ALA A 223 -6.66 13.03 7.92
N ARG A 224 -6.30 13.28 6.65
CA ARG A 224 -4.92 13.26 6.16
C ARG A 224 -4.02 14.23 6.92
N GLN A 225 -4.48 15.47 7.12
CA GLN A 225 -3.72 16.48 7.88
C GLN A 225 -3.46 16.04 9.32
N LEU A 226 -4.50 15.57 10.02
CA LEU A 226 -4.35 15.06 11.39
C LEU A 226 -3.41 13.86 11.46
N LYS A 227 -3.45 12.97 10.47
CA LYS A 227 -2.55 11.83 10.40
C LYS A 227 -1.09 12.26 10.17
N LEU A 228 -0.86 13.24 9.31
CA LEU A 228 0.48 13.82 9.10
C LEU A 228 1.01 14.52 10.37
N GLU A 229 0.16 15.18 11.13
CA GLU A 229 0.56 15.74 12.43
C GLU A 229 0.97 14.65 13.42
N GLN A 230 0.23 13.53 13.48
CA GLN A 230 0.62 12.37 14.30
C GLN A 230 1.98 11.81 13.85
N ILE A 231 2.19 11.62 12.54
CA ILE A 231 3.47 11.14 12.01
C ILE A 231 4.60 12.09 12.38
N LYS A 232 4.38 13.40 12.29
CA LYS A 232 5.36 14.42 12.68
C LYS A 232 5.71 14.37 14.16
N GLN A 233 4.74 14.09 15.04
CA GLN A 233 5.00 13.90 16.48
C GLN A 233 5.89 12.70 16.75
N HIS A 234 5.78 11.62 15.94
CA HIS A 234 6.56 10.40 16.06
C HIS A 234 7.73 10.32 15.07
N ILE A 235 8.14 11.46 14.47
CA ILE A 235 9.16 11.46 13.41
C ILE A 235 10.50 10.88 13.87
N ASN A 236 10.89 11.10 15.11
CA ASN A 236 12.15 10.58 15.65
C ASN A 236 12.09 9.09 16.04
N GLU A 237 10.89 8.51 16.13
CA GLU A 237 10.65 7.08 16.36
C GLU A 237 10.44 6.33 15.04
N THR A 238 10.48 7.04 13.93
CA THR A 238 10.29 6.49 12.58
C THR A 238 11.57 5.85 12.07
N TYR A 239 11.42 4.78 11.30
CA TYR A 239 12.51 4.07 10.62
C TYR A 239 12.27 4.07 9.12
N PHE A 240 13.36 4.11 8.38
CA PHE A 240 13.39 3.97 6.92
C PHE A 240 14.32 2.83 6.53
N CYS A 241 13.83 1.87 5.76
CA CYS A 241 14.65 0.81 5.21
C CYS A 241 14.49 0.68 3.70
N TRP A 242 15.49 0.08 3.07
CA TRP A 242 15.65 -0.06 1.63
C TRP A 242 16.13 -1.45 1.24
N ILE A 243 15.64 -1.96 0.12
CA ILE A 243 16.14 -3.19 -0.52
C ILE A 243 16.38 -2.91 -2.00
N GLY A 244 17.46 -3.43 -2.54
CA GLY A 244 17.85 -3.24 -3.93
C GLY A 244 18.90 -2.15 -4.11
N GLY A 245 19.29 -1.92 -5.36
CA GLY A 245 20.14 -0.80 -5.75
C GLY A 245 19.43 0.53 -5.59
N PHE A 246 20.16 1.64 -5.72
CA PHE A 246 19.59 2.99 -5.71
C PHE A 246 20.18 3.88 -6.82
N GLY A 247 20.69 3.26 -7.88
CA GLY A 247 20.95 3.93 -9.16
C GLY A 247 19.65 4.37 -9.84
N GLU A 248 19.77 5.14 -10.91
CA GLU A 248 18.62 5.73 -11.60
C GLU A 248 17.69 4.66 -12.19
N ASP A 249 18.24 3.56 -12.69
CA ASP A 249 17.49 2.48 -13.35
C ASP A 249 17.19 1.29 -12.43
N ASP A 250 17.68 1.31 -11.19
CA ASP A 250 17.50 0.18 -10.28
C ASP A 250 16.05 0.02 -9.82
N ALA A 251 15.61 -1.22 -9.77
CA ALA A 251 14.42 -1.59 -9.05
C ALA A 251 14.69 -1.61 -7.54
N PHE A 252 13.73 -1.20 -6.74
CA PHE A 252 13.90 -1.10 -5.29
C PHE A 252 12.60 -1.31 -4.54
N TYR A 253 12.76 -1.59 -3.25
CA TYR A 253 11.74 -1.53 -2.22
C TYR A 253 12.17 -0.53 -1.14
N PHE A 254 11.19 0.15 -0.54
CA PHE A 254 11.41 0.84 0.73
C PHE A 254 10.21 0.71 1.66
N ARG A 255 10.49 0.89 2.96
CA ARG A 255 9.47 0.97 4.01
C ARG A 255 9.75 2.15 4.92
N ILE A 256 8.67 2.86 5.29
CA ILE A 256 8.66 3.82 6.39
C ILE A 256 7.75 3.24 7.46
N GLN A 257 8.25 3.10 8.66
CA GLN A 257 7.54 2.51 9.79
C GLN A 257 7.71 3.36 11.04
N SER A 258 6.60 3.67 11.67
CA SER A 258 6.53 4.43 12.93
C SER A 258 5.47 3.82 13.84
N PRO A 259 5.31 4.28 15.11
CA PRO A 259 4.21 3.84 15.98
C PRO A 259 2.81 4.08 15.41
N VAL A 260 2.66 4.99 14.43
CA VAL A 260 1.35 5.43 13.95
C VAL A 260 1.08 5.12 12.47
N ILE A 261 2.10 4.80 11.68
CA ILE A 261 1.93 4.46 10.26
C ILE A 261 2.99 3.45 9.81
N LEU A 262 2.61 2.61 8.86
CA LEU A 262 3.51 1.77 8.11
C LEU A 262 3.15 1.88 6.64
N VAL A 263 4.13 2.22 5.80
CA VAL A 263 3.99 2.26 4.35
C VAL A 263 5.12 1.50 3.69
N GLU A 264 4.80 0.81 2.61
CA GLU A 264 5.75 0.05 1.81
C GLU A 264 5.54 0.37 0.33
N PHE A 265 6.64 0.37 -0.40
CA PHE A 265 6.71 0.54 -1.85
C PHE A 265 7.65 -0.50 -2.43
N ASP A 266 7.29 -1.14 -3.52
CA ASP A 266 8.22 -1.97 -4.28
C ASP A 266 8.00 -1.87 -5.80
N HIS A 267 9.10 -2.13 -6.52
CA HIS A 267 9.05 -2.53 -7.91
C HIS A 267 8.93 -4.06 -7.97
N HIS A 268 8.00 -4.54 -8.78
CA HIS A 268 7.57 -5.94 -8.78
C HIS A 268 7.90 -6.66 -10.08
N SER A 269 8.00 -7.98 -10.05
CA SER A 269 8.03 -8.79 -11.25
C SER A 269 6.63 -8.93 -11.82
N GLY A 270 6.52 -8.98 -13.16
CA GLY A 270 5.25 -9.02 -13.84
C GLY A 270 4.59 -10.39 -13.81
N VAL A 271 3.26 -10.38 -13.76
CA VAL A 271 2.43 -11.56 -14.01
C VAL A 271 1.87 -11.49 -15.44
N PHE A 272 1.24 -10.38 -15.77
CA PHE A 272 0.60 -10.18 -17.07
C PHE A 272 1.57 -9.74 -18.17
N LEU A 273 2.50 -8.85 -17.85
CA LEU A 273 3.53 -8.39 -18.78
C LEU A 273 4.79 -9.29 -18.77
N THR A 274 4.77 -10.34 -17.96
CA THR A 274 5.75 -11.45 -17.98
C THR A 274 7.20 -11.07 -17.72
N ASN A 275 7.50 -9.92 -17.13
CA ASN A 275 8.87 -9.61 -16.71
C ASN A 275 9.26 -10.50 -15.52
N LYS A 276 10.35 -11.24 -15.67
CA LYS A 276 10.84 -12.18 -14.65
C LYS A 276 11.48 -11.47 -13.46
N GLU A 277 12.07 -10.31 -13.70
CA GLU A 277 12.73 -9.50 -12.68
C GLU A 277 11.86 -8.28 -12.33
N PRO A 278 11.99 -7.77 -11.09
CA PRO A 278 11.34 -6.53 -10.71
C PRO A 278 11.65 -5.39 -11.67
N ALA A 279 10.61 -4.67 -12.10
CA ALA A 279 10.72 -3.61 -13.09
C ALA A 279 10.00 -2.34 -12.64
N LYS A 280 10.56 -1.19 -12.99
CA LYS A 280 10.04 0.13 -12.57
C LYS A 280 8.63 0.43 -13.08
N TYR A 281 8.16 -0.28 -14.09
CA TYR A 281 6.81 -0.13 -14.61
C TYR A 281 5.76 -0.99 -13.87
N HIS A 282 6.20 -1.96 -13.04
CA HIS A 282 5.30 -2.72 -12.17
C HIS A 282 5.58 -2.32 -10.72
N THR A 283 4.64 -1.65 -10.11
CA THR A 283 4.82 -1.01 -8.80
C THR A 283 3.70 -1.40 -7.85
N HIS A 284 4.04 -1.67 -6.60
CA HIS A 284 3.10 -1.92 -5.52
C HIS A 284 3.32 -0.97 -4.35
N THR A 285 2.23 -0.59 -3.69
CA THR A 285 2.25 0.19 -2.46
C THR A 285 1.26 -0.35 -1.45
N ILE A 286 1.60 -0.29 -0.17
CA ILE A 286 0.69 -0.65 0.91
C ILE A 286 0.76 0.38 2.04
N VAL A 287 -0.39 0.63 2.65
CA VAL A 287 -0.52 1.45 3.87
C VAL A 287 -1.19 0.63 4.95
N ARG A 288 -0.59 0.59 6.13
CA ARG A 288 -1.10 -0.13 7.29
C ARG A 288 -1.17 0.78 8.51
N THR A 289 -2.13 0.49 9.40
CA THR A 289 -2.13 1.02 10.77
C THR A 289 -1.43 0.00 11.67
N PRO A 290 -0.29 0.36 12.29
CA PRO A 290 0.50 -0.56 13.11
C PRO A 290 -0.29 -1.16 14.29
N ASN A 291 0.29 -2.19 14.91
CA ASN A 291 -0.25 -2.84 16.12
C ASN A 291 -1.67 -3.40 15.92
N ALA A 292 -1.88 -4.04 14.78
CA ALA A 292 -3.17 -4.62 14.38
C ALA A 292 -4.33 -3.59 14.28
N GLY A 293 -4.02 -2.31 14.04
CA GLY A 293 -5.03 -1.23 13.97
C GLY A 293 -5.83 -1.15 12.67
N ASP A 294 -5.55 -2.03 11.69
CA ASP A 294 -6.25 -2.09 10.41
C ASP A 294 -7.75 -2.44 10.55
N TYR A 295 -8.51 -2.22 9.49
CA TYR A 295 -9.94 -2.53 9.42
C TYR A 295 -10.78 -1.90 10.53
N GLY A 296 -10.34 -0.75 11.02
CA GLY A 296 -11.01 -0.03 12.09
C GLY A 296 -10.79 -0.61 13.49
N GLN A 297 -9.94 -1.60 13.67
CA GLN A 297 -9.62 -2.18 14.99
C GLN A 297 -9.11 -1.11 15.96
N ALA A 298 -8.34 -0.13 15.46
CA ALA A 298 -7.82 0.98 16.27
C ALA A 298 -8.92 1.83 16.96
N ILE A 299 -10.15 1.83 16.42
CA ILE A 299 -11.26 2.65 16.95
C ILE A 299 -12.54 1.85 17.21
N ARG A 300 -12.54 0.54 16.91
CA ARG A 300 -13.74 -0.31 16.95
C ARG A 300 -14.28 -0.50 18.37
N GLU A 301 -13.42 -0.82 19.30
CA GLU A 301 -13.76 -1.03 20.69
C GLU A 301 -13.01 0.00 21.53
N GLY A 302 -13.74 0.84 22.27
CA GLY A 302 -13.12 1.79 23.17
C GLY A 302 -12.32 1.04 24.24
N ASN A 303 -11.00 1.16 24.20
CA ASN A 303 -10.06 0.80 25.27
C ASN A 303 -10.20 -0.59 25.94
N GLU A 304 -10.89 -1.56 25.39
CA GLU A 304 -10.69 -2.93 25.80
C GLU A 304 -9.32 -3.37 25.28
N LYS A 305 -8.41 -3.53 26.23
CA LYS A 305 -7.03 -3.98 25.98
C LYS A 305 -7.10 -5.23 25.14
N LEU A 306 -6.45 -5.20 23.98
CA LEU A 306 -6.06 -6.39 23.26
C LEU A 306 -5.05 -7.12 24.17
N GLU A 307 -5.52 -8.07 24.96
CA GLU A 307 -4.68 -9.03 25.66
C GLU A 307 -4.15 -10.10 24.71
#